data_7487c8f7bb6bd91280ede6ce5acdccbb
#
_entry.id   7487c8f7bb6bd91280ede6ce5acdccbb
#
_cell.length_a   1.000
_cell.length_b   1.000
_cell.length_c   1.000
_cell.angle_alpha   90.00
_cell.angle_beta   90.00
_cell.angle_gamma   90.00
#
_symmetry.space_group_name_H-M   'P 1'
#
loop_
_entity.id
_entity.type
_entity.pdbx_description
1 polymer ?
#
loop_
_entity_poly.entity_id
_entity_poly.type
_entity_poly.pdbx_seq_one_letter_code
_entity_poly.pdbx_strand_id
1 'polypeptide(L)'
;MNIPYFFKDNSENPDQEIMLDYFLGWTLRCSTRNNSAKELMIASKEILSYLLFKKHEEFEVESVLTWKQWKKIDLCAEIILQRNGITEKYAILFENKMYTHIHSNQLERYKDIFESYYNDSENEKTDYMRKYIFLTCLYEEFDYEPDKLECERTKFDFHSFDWLKTQTAISATGNYLFDEFWFRYW
;
A
#
# COMPACT_ATOMS: atom_id res chain seq x y z
N MET A 1 -28.21 -15.34 -2.79
CA MET A 1 -28.01 -14.98 -1.37
C MET A 1 -27.36 -13.59 -1.37
N ASN A 2 -28.03 -12.55 -0.85
CA ASN A 2 -27.44 -11.22 -0.76
C ASN A 2 -26.56 -11.20 0.51
N ILE A 3 -25.24 -11.23 0.31
CA ILE A 3 -24.28 -11.05 1.40
C ILE A 3 -24.19 -9.54 1.68
N PRO A 4 -24.35 -9.09 2.92
CA PRO A 4 -24.16 -7.68 3.28
C PRO A 4 -22.74 -7.22 2.96
N TYR A 5 -22.57 -5.95 2.60
CA TYR A 5 -21.26 -5.38 2.38
C TYR A 5 -20.45 -5.36 3.67
N PHE A 6 -19.22 -5.85 3.62
CA PHE A 6 -18.30 -5.90 4.76
C PHE A 6 -17.77 -4.49 5.13
N PHE A 7 -17.43 -3.70 4.11
CA PHE A 7 -16.85 -2.38 4.32
C PHE A 7 -17.90 -1.27 4.52
N LYS A 8 -19.18 -1.57 4.29
CA LYS A 8 -20.23 -0.57 4.48
C LYS A 8 -20.56 -0.44 5.95
N ASP A 9 -20.13 0.67 6.54
CA ASP A 9 -20.48 1.08 7.89
C ASP A 9 -21.37 2.32 7.85
N ASN A 10 -22.38 2.36 8.71
CA ASN A 10 -23.28 3.49 8.86
C ASN A 10 -22.93 4.33 10.13
N SER A 11 -21.75 4.15 10.70
CA SER A 11 -21.25 4.98 11.79
C SER A 11 -21.03 6.42 11.34
N GLU A 12 -21.21 7.39 12.23
CA GLU A 12 -21.00 8.81 11.92
C GLU A 12 -19.53 9.13 11.60
N ASN A 13 -18.59 8.31 12.13
CA ASN A 13 -17.14 8.46 11.90
C ASN A 13 -16.52 7.06 11.70
N PRO A 14 -16.70 6.45 10.55
CA PRO A 14 -16.01 5.18 10.25
C PRO A 14 -14.51 5.42 10.20
N ASP A 15 -13.76 4.54 10.87
CA ASP A 15 -12.30 4.61 10.89
C ASP A 15 -11.73 4.01 9.59
N GLN A 16 -11.99 4.71 8.50
CA GLN A 16 -11.73 4.24 7.12
C GLN A 16 -10.23 4.10 6.84
N GLU A 17 -9.40 4.96 7.42
CA GLU A 17 -7.93 4.86 7.29
C GLU A 17 -7.43 3.54 7.87
N ILE A 18 -7.94 3.12 9.03
CA ILE A 18 -7.59 1.81 9.62
C ILE A 18 -8.03 0.64 8.74
N MET A 19 -9.22 0.72 8.14
CA MET A 19 -9.68 -0.32 7.22
C MET A 19 -8.79 -0.41 5.99
N LEU A 20 -8.35 0.73 5.47
CA LEU A 20 -7.41 0.82 4.36
C LEU A 20 -6.08 0.14 4.72
N ASP A 21 -5.51 0.41 5.90
CA ASP A 21 -4.28 -0.22 6.36
C ASP A 21 -4.40 -1.75 6.42
N TYR A 22 -5.52 -2.26 6.94
CA TYR A 22 -5.75 -3.70 6.99
C TYR A 22 -5.89 -4.31 5.61
N PHE A 23 -6.67 -3.67 4.73
CA PHE A 23 -6.88 -4.14 3.38
C PHE A 23 -5.57 -4.14 2.59
N LEU A 24 -4.83 -3.04 2.60
CA LEU A 24 -3.57 -2.92 1.88
C LEU A 24 -2.53 -3.93 2.39
N GLY A 25 -2.34 -3.99 3.72
CA GLY A 25 -1.39 -4.93 4.30
C GLY A 25 -1.74 -6.39 4.01
N TRP A 26 -3.02 -6.73 3.98
CA TRP A 26 -3.49 -8.06 3.60
C TRP A 26 -3.28 -8.31 2.10
N THR A 27 -3.64 -7.37 1.23
CA THR A 27 -3.43 -7.46 -0.22
C THR A 27 -1.96 -7.68 -0.56
N LEU A 28 -1.04 -6.93 0.07
CA LEU A 28 0.39 -7.13 -0.13
C LEU A 28 0.81 -8.58 0.20
N ARG A 29 0.34 -9.14 1.32
CA ARG A 29 0.64 -10.55 1.66
C ARG A 29 0.04 -11.55 0.69
N CYS A 30 -1.10 -11.24 0.07
CA CYS A 30 -1.72 -12.09 -0.95
C CYS A 30 -0.89 -12.20 -2.25
N SER A 31 0.07 -11.30 -2.49
CA SER A 31 0.92 -11.32 -3.68
C SER A 31 1.98 -12.45 -3.68
N THR A 32 2.18 -13.16 -2.56
CA THR A 32 3.19 -14.21 -2.45
C THR A 32 2.90 -15.41 -3.34
N ARG A 33 3.93 -15.98 -3.97
CA ARG A 33 3.84 -17.12 -4.90
C ARG A 33 3.17 -18.38 -4.32
N ASN A 34 3.13 -18.50 -3.00
CA ASN A 34 2.53 -19.63 -2.32
C ASN A 34 1.02 -19.46 -2.05
N ASN A 35 0.42 -18.36 -2.47
CA ASN A 35 -1.01 -18.15 -2.31
C ASN A 35 -1.80 -19.10 -3.22
N SER A 36 -2.71 -19.88 -2.65
CA SER A 36 -3.56 -20.82 -3.38
C SER A 36 -4.67 -20.13 -4.20
N ALA A 37 -5.05 -18.91 -3.83
CA ALA A 37 -6.03 -18.10 -4.55
C ALA A 37 -5.33 -17.35 -5.70
N LYS A 38 -5.18 -18.01 -6.85
CA LYS A 38 -4.36 -17.52 -7.98
C LYS A 38 -4.78 -16.16 -8.51
N GLU A 39 -6.06 -15.94 -8.72
CA GLU A 39 -6.59 -14.68 -9.25
C GLU A 39 -6.33 -13.52 -8.27
N LEU A 40 -6.51 -13.76 -6.99
CA LEU A 40 -6.18 -12.79 -5.94
C LEU A 40 -4.67 -12.51 -5.88
N MET A 41 -3.84 -13.55 -6.01
CA MET A 41 -2.38 -13.39 -6.06
C MET A 41 -1.96 -12.52 -7.25
N ILE A 42 -2.51 -12.77 -8.45
CA ILE A 42 -2.22 -12.00 -9.65
C ILE A 42 -2.64 -10.54 -9.46
N ALA A 43 -3.86 -10.29 -8.99
CA ALA A 43 -4.34 -8.93 -8.72
C ALA A 43 -3.46 -8.21 -7.69
N SER A 44 -3.06 -8.90 -6.63
CA SER A 44 -2.19 -8.34 -5.58
C SER A 44 -0.78 -8.04 -6.08
N LYS A 45 -0.23 -8.91 -6.95
CA LYS A 45 1.07 -8.66 -7.63
C LYS A 45 0.98 -7.45 -8.55
N GLU A 46 -0.11 -7.30 -9.27
CA GLU A 46 -0.31 -6.16 -10.17
C GLU A 46 -0.34 -4.85 -9.38
N ILE A 47 -1.09 -4.78 -8.28
CA ILE A 47 -1.07 -3.62 -7.38
C ILE A 47 0.35 -3.33 -6.89
N LEU A 48 1.05 -4.36 -6.39
CA LEU A 48 2.42 -4.21 -5.92
C LEU A 48 3.37 -3.73 -7.01
N SER A 49 3.19 -4.19 -8.25
CA SER A 49 3.98 -3.75 -9.41
C SER A 49 3.90 -2.23 -9.60
N TYR A 50 2.70 -1.69 -9.58
CA TYR A 50 2.49 -0.25 -9.74
C TYR A 50 2.97 0.56 -8.53
N LEU A 51 2.83 0.04 -7.32
CA LEU A 51 3.35 0.69 -6.12
C LEU A 51 4.89 0.75 -6.11
N LEU A 52 5.58 -0.29 -6.57
CA LEU A 52 7.04 -0.33 -6.59
C LEU A 52 7.66 0.34 -7.82
N PHE A 53 7.08 0.12 -9.00
CA PHE A 53 7.72 0.43 -10.28
C PHE A 53 6.93 1.45 -11.12
N LYS A 54 5.71 1.82 -10.72
CA LYS A 54 4.78 2.71 -11.46
C LYS A 54 4.40 2.18 -12.86
N LYS A 55 4.55 0.88 -13.07
CA LYS A 55 4.21 0.16 -14.31
C LYS A 55 4.07 -1.33 -14.03
N HIS A 56 3.51 -2.05 -15.00
CA HIS A 56 3.53 -3.51 -14.97
C HIS A 56 4.97 -4.02 -15.08
N GLU A 57 5.35 -4.92 -14.18
CA GLU A 57 6.63 -5.63 -14.17
C GLU A 57 6.43 -7.10 -13.80
N GLU A 58 7.20 -7.98 -14.42
CA GLU A 58 7.20 -9.40 -14.10
C GLU A 58 8.19 -9.72 -12.97
N PHE A 59 7.70 -10.30 -11.91
CA PHE A 59 8.51 -10.75 -10.76
C PHE A 59 7.76 -11.83 -9.97
N GLU A 60 8.49 -12.54 -9.11
CA GLU A 60 7.93 -13.49 -8.16
C GLU A 60 8.14 -12.99 -6.73
N VAL A 61 7.06 -12.91 -5.95
CA VAL A 61 7.13 -12.48 -4.55
C VAL A 61 7.41 -13.70 -3.68
N GLU A 62 8.56 -13.70 -3.01
CA GLU A 62 8.97 -14.76 -2.11
C GLU A 62 8.36 -14.62 -0.72
N SER A 63 8.44 -13.41 -0.17
CA SER A 63 7.89 -13.11 1.15
C SER A 63 7.41 -11.68 1.27
N VAL A 64 6.39 -11.50 2.11
CA VAL A 64 5.87 -10.20 2.51
C VAL A 64 5.63 -10.23 4.01
N LEU A 65 6.24 -9.32 4.74
CA LEU A 65 5.94 -9.00 6.13
C LEU A 65 5.28 -7.62 6.18
N THR A 66 4.22 -7.50 6.96
CA THR A 66 3.55 -6.21 7.16
C THR A 66 3.28 -5.99 8.64
N TRP A 67 3.44 -4.77 9.10
CA TRP A 67 3.07 -4.37 10.45
C TRP A 67 2.52 -2.94 10.44
N LYS A 68 1.67 -2.62 11.40
CA LYS A 68 0.93 -1.37 11.47
C LYS A 68 1.24 -0.61 12.75
N GLN A 69 1.00 0.71 12.70
CA GLN A 69 1.12 1.61 13.84
C GLN A 69 2.49 1.57 14.54
N TRP A 70 3.54 1.29 13.75
CA TRP A 70 4.90 1.30 14.27
C TRP A 70 5.41 2.74 14.38
N LYS A 71 5.61 3.20 15.62
CA LYS A 71 6.02 4.59 15.91
C LYS A 71 5.08 5.63 15.24
N LYS A 72 3.80 5.31 15.17
CA LYS A 72 2.72 6.07 14.53
C LYS A 72 2.73 6.05 12.98
N ILE A 73 3.57 5.27 12.35
CA ILE A 73 3.50 5.01 10.91
C ILE A 73 2.33 4.06 10.66
N ASP A 74 1.47 4.38 9.70
CA ASP A 74 0.23 3.64 9.47
C ASP A 74 0.51 2.19 9.08
N LEU A 75 1.31 1.97 8.05
CA LEU A 75 1.66 0.64 7.57
C LEU A 75 3.12 0.61 7.11
N CYS A 76 3.83 -0.44 7.51
CA CYS A 76 5.14 -0.79 6.96
C CYS A 76 5.08 -2.16 6.30
N ALA A 77 5.90 -2.36 5.28
CA ALA A 77 6.06 -3.66 4.63
C ALA A 77 7.52 -3.94 4.30
N GLU A 78 7.94 -5.20 4.50
CA GLU A 78 9.18 -5.75 3.94
C GLU A 78 8.81 -6.78 2.89
N ILE A 79 9.39 -6.67 1.72
CA ILE A 79 9.09 -7.52 0.56
C ILE A 79 10.39 -8.05 -0.01
N ILE A 80 10.43 -9.36 -0.22
CA ILE A 80 11.51 -10.02 -0.95
C ILE A 80 10.91 -10.58 -2.24
N LEU A 81 11.48 -10.21 -3.36
CA LEU A 81 11.04 -10.68 -4.66
C LEU A 81 12.20 -11.08 -5.57
N GLN A 82 11.91 -11.89 -6.56
CA GLN A 82 12.81 -12.27 -7.64
C GLN A 82 12.40 -11.56 -8.93
N ARG A 83 13.29 -10.79 -9.51
CA ARG A 83 13.07 -10.11 -10.79
C ARG A 83 14.30 -10.25 -11.67
N ASN A 84 14.13 -10.75 -12.89
CA ASN A 84 15.23 -11.00 -13.83
C ASN A 84 16.37 -11.86 -13.24
N GLY A 85 16.02 -12.82 -12.38
CA GLY A 85 16.99 -13.70 -11.71
C GLY A 85 17.76 -13.06 -10.55
N ILE A 86 17.38 -11.86 -10.14
CA ILE A 86 18.01 -11.12 -9.03
C ILE A 86 17.01 -11.04 -7.85
N THR A 87 17.49 -11.31 -6.66
CA THR A 87 16.74 -11.08 -5.43
C THR A 87 16.79 -9.60 -5.08
N GLU A 88 15.62 -8.99 -4.95
CA GLU A 88 15.45 -7.61 -4.53
C GLU A 88 14.70 -7.58 -3.19
N LYS A 89 15.14 -6.70 -2.29
CA LYS A 89 14.54 -6.50 -0.98
C LYS A 89 14.03 -5.06 -0.86
N TYR A 90 12.76 -4.90 -0.55
CA TYR A 90 12.13 -3.60 -0.40
C TYR A 90 11.61 -3.43 1.03
N ALA A 91 11.88 -2.27 1.60
CA ALA A 91 11.24 -1.77 2.80
C ALA A 91 10.35 -0.60 2.41
N ILE A 92 9.06 -0.68 2.70
CA ILE A 92 8.08 0.30 2.28
C ILE A 92 7.43 0.92 3.51
N LEU A 93 7.43 2.24 3.54
CA LEU A 93 6.64 3.04 4.46
C LEU A 93 5.40 3.55 3.71
N PHE A 94 4.22 3.27 4.25
CA PHE A 94 2.97 3.83 3.77
C PHE A 94 2.43 4.85 4.77
N GLU A 95 1.96 5.96 4.23
CA GLU A 95 1.05 6.89 4.89
C GLU A 95 -0.24 6.88 4.11
N ASN A 96 -1.32 6.50 4.77
CA ASN A 96 -2.64 6.37 4.16
C ASN A 96 -3.54 7.50 4.64
N LYS A 97 -4.25 8.15 3.72
CA LYS A 97 -5.21 9.20 4.03
C LYS A 97 -6.52 8.98 3.30
N MET A 98 -7.60 9.20 4.03
CA MET A 98 -8.95 9.19 3.46
C MET A 98 -9.65 10.48 3.86
N TYR A 99 -9.80 11.41 2.89
CA TYR A 99 -10.49 12.68 3.08
C TYR A 99 -9.89 13.61 4.15
N THR A 100 -8.61 13.41 4.46
CA THR A 100 -7.85 14.24 5.39
C THR A 100 -6.51 14.62 4.77
N HIS A 101 -5.95 15.77 5.16
CA HIS A 101 -4.65 16.23 4.71
C HIS A 101 -3.51 15.68 5.56
N ILE A 102 -2.30 15.72 4.99
CA ILE A 102 -1.06 15.48 5.71
C ILE A 102 -0.92 16.55 6.80
N HIS A 103 -0.63 16.12 8.02
CA HIS A 103 -0.28 17.04 9.09
C HIS A 103 1.16 17.54 8.94
N SER A 104 1.44 18.79 9.34
CA SER A 104 2.75 19.42 9.20
C SER A 104 3.91 18.51 9.66
N ASN A 105 4.92 18.36 8.79
CA ASN A 105 6.14 17.56 9.01
C ASN A 105 5.90 16.06 9.31
N GLN A 106 4.71 15.53 9.04
CA GLN A 106 4.38 14.12 9.33
C GLN A 106 5.25 13.18 8.50
N LEU A 107 5.28 13.37 7.19
CA LEU A 107 6.03 12.52 6.26
C LEU A 107 7.53 12.55 6.51
N GLU A 108 8.09 13.74 6.75
CA GLU A 108 9.51 13.89 7.04
C GLU A 108 9.90 13.16 8.34
N ARG A 109 9.13 13.36 9.41
CA ARG A 109 9.35 12.68 10.69
C ARG A 109 9.28 11.17 10.56
N TYR A 110 8.31 10.64 9.82
CA TYR A 110 8.16 9.19 9.63
C TYR A 110 9.30 8.62 8.81
N LYS A 111 9.71 9.34 7.77
CA LYS A 111 10.87 8.97 6.96
C LYS A 111 12.15 8.91 7.79
N ASP A 112 12.42 9.91 8.63
CA ASP A 112 13.61 9.93 9.49
C ASP A 112 13.64 8.73 10.45
N ILE A 113 12.49 8.39 11.04
CA ILE A 113 12.35 7.22 11.92
C ILE A 113 12.63 5.93 11.12
N PHE A 114 12.06 5.81 9.93
CA PHE A 114 12.19 4.64 9.09
C PHE A 114 13.63 4.48 8.58
N GLU A 115 14.24 5.55 8.10
CA GLU A 115 15.64 5.56 7.66
C GLU A 115 16.59 5.20 8.81
N SER A 116 16.39 5.77 9.99
CA SER A 116 17.22 5.46 11.16
C SER A 116 17.19 3.96 11.47
N TYR A 117 16.03 3.32 11.36
CA TYR A 117 15.89 1.89 11.61
C TYR A 117 16.63 1.03 10.57
N TYR A 118 16.49 1.35 9.28
CA TYR A 118 17.11 0.56 8.22
C TYR A 118 18.58 0.91 7.96
N ASN A 119 19.08 2.02 8.46
CA ASN A 119 20.51 2.37 8.41
C ASN A 119 21.28 1.87 9.63
N ASP A 120 20.58 1.38 10.65
CA ASP A 120 21.22 0.78 11.82
C ASP A 120 21.81 -0.58 11.47
N SER A 121 23.15 -0.67 11.55
CA SER A 121 23.89 -1.90 11.24
C SER A 121 23.53 -3.07 12.16
N GLU A 122 23.02 -2.82 13.35
CA GLU A 122 22.57 -3.87 14.28
C GLU A 122 21.32 -4.59 13.79
N ASN A 123 20.51 -3.95 12.92
CA ASN A 123 19.30 -4.54 12.40
C ASN A 123 19.53 -5.48 11.19
N GLU A 124 20.76 -5.56 10.65
CA GLU A 124 21.10 -6.39 9.47
C GLU A 124 20.20 -6.17 8.25
N LYS A 125 19.60 -4.97 8.12
CA LYS A 125 18.61 -4.65 7.07
C LYS A 125 19.05 -3.51 6.14
N THR A 126 20.33 -3.20 6.13
CA THR A 126 20.90 -2.09 5.35
C THR A 126 20.80 -2.30 3.83
N ASP A 127 20.60 -3.54 3.38
CA ASP A 127 20.47 -3.94 1.98
C ASP A 127 19.03 -3.78 1.40
N TYR A 128 18.07 -3.36 2.22
CA TYR A 128 16.72 -3.10 1.73
C TYR A 128 16.67 -1.76 0.97
N MET A 129 16.06 -1.77 -0.20
CA MET A 129 15.70 -0.56 -0.95
C MET A 129 14.47 0.09 -0.30
N ARG A 130 14.57 1.37 0.07
CA ARG A 130 13.50 2.09 0.76
C ARG A 130 12.53 2.70 -0.24
N LYS A 131 11.25 2.58 0.05
CA LYS A 131 10.16 3.21 -0.67
C LYS A 131 9.24 3.93 0.31
N TYR A 132 8.78 5.11 -0.09
CA TYR A 132 7.87 5.94 0.70
C TYR A 132 6.66 6.19 -0.17
N ILE A 133 5.51 5.74 0.28
CA ILE A 133 4.26 5.79 -0.48
C ILE A 133 3.21 6.52 0.35
N PHE A 134 2.67 7.57 -0.24
CA PHE A 134 1.44 8.19 0.23
C PHE A 134 0.30 7.65 -0.62
N LEU A 135 -0.71 7.07 0.02
CA LEU A 135 -1.83 6.45 -0.68
C LEU A 135 -3.15 7.04 -0.17
N THR A 136 -3.97 7.50 -1.10
CA THR A 136 -5.26 8.09 -0.78
C THR A 136 -6.38 7.59 -1.69
N CYS A 137 -7.62 7.86 -1.29
CA CYS A 137 -8.77 7.78 -2.18
C CYS A 137 -9.05 9.18 -2.70
N LEU A 138 -9.08 9.32 -4.02
CA LEU A 138 -9.46 10.61 -4.60
C LEU A 138 -10.96 10.83 -4.41
N TYR A 139 -11.29 12.00 -3.90
CA TYR A 139 -12.63 12.53 -3.87
C TYR A 139 -12.63 13.85 -4.63
N GLU A 140 -13.49 14.00 -5.64
CA GLU A 140 -13.43 15.12 -6.59
C GLU A 140 -13.50 16.52 -5.92
N GLU A 141 -14.18 16.61 -4.77
CA GLU A 141 -14.33 17.85 -4.02
C GLU A 141 -13.16 18.14 -3.05
N PHE A 142 -12.22 17.21 -2.89
CA PHE A 142 -11.11 17.34 -1.98
C PHE A 142 -9.85 17.84 -2.70
N ASP A 143 -9.27 18.93 -2.22
CA ASP A 143 -8.04 19.49 -2.80
C ASP A 143 -6.80 18.74 -2.31
N TYR A 144 -6.23 17.88 -3.15
CA TYR A 144 -5.01 17.12 -2.86
C TYR A 144 -3.71 17.83 -3.27
N GLU A 145 -3.76 19.03 -3.83
CA GLU A 145 -2.55 19.72 -4.28
C GLU A 145 -1.56 20.01 -3.14
N PRO A 146 -1.98 20.41 -1.93
CA PRO A 146 -1.06 20.54 -0.80
C PRO A 146 -0.35 19.23 -0.44
N ASP A 147 -1.05 18.10 -0.49
CA ASP A 147 -0.49 16.80 -0.17
C ASP A 147 0.49 16.31 -1.23
N LYS A 148 0.21 16.55 -2.51
CA LYS A 148 1.14 16.25 -3.61
C LYS A 148 2.44 17.06 -3.48
N LEU A 149 2.34 18.34 -3.19
CA LEU A 149 3.52 19.20 -2.97
C LEU A 149 4.35 18.72 -1.78
N GLU A 150 3.69 18.30 -0.70
CA GLU A 150 4.38 17.76 0.47
C GLU A 150 5.04 16.42 0.15
N CYS A 151 4.40 15.54 -0.62
CA CYS A 151 4.97 14.30 -1.11
C CYS A 151 6.22 14.56 -1.98
N GLU A 152 6.17 15.52 -2.90
CA GLU A 152 7.32 15.90 -3.72
C GLU A 152 8.48 16.41 -2.86
N ARG A 153 8.21 17.30 -1.90
CA ARG A 153 9.20 17.85 -0.96
C ARG A 153 9.90 16.75 -0.15
N THR A 154 9.13 15.76 0.32
CA THR A 154 9.63 14.69 1.19
C THR A 154 10.07 13.44 0.43
N LYS A 155 9.87 13.42 -0.90
CA LYS A 155 10.16 12.29 -1.81
C LYS A 155 9.30 11.05 -1.50
N PHE A 156 8.05 11.26 -1.15
CA PHE A 156 7.03 10.23 -1.17
C PHE A 156 6.43 10.12 -2.57
N ASP A 157 6.16 8.90 -2.99
CA ASP A 157 5.37 8.63 -4.19
C ASP A 157 3.89 8.84 -3.85
N PHE A 158 3.25 9.82 -4.45
CA PHE A 158 1.81 10.07 -4.32
C PHE A 158 1.05 9.11 -5.22
N HIS A 159 0.14 8.32 -4.64
CA HIS A 159 -0.76 7.43 -5.37
C HIS A 159 -2.20 7.60 -4.87
N SER A 160 -3.15 7.28 -5.75
CA SER A 160 -4.54 7.09 -5.35
C SER A 160 -5.04 5.74 -5.79
N PHE A 161 -6.09 5.23 -5.12
CA PHE A 161 -6.73 4.00 -5.56
C PHE A 161 -7.36 4.13 -6.94
N ASP A 162 -7.90 5.30 -7.29
CA ASP A 162 -8.42 5.53 -8.64
C ASP A 162 -7.33 5.45 -9.68
N TRP A 163 -6.15 6.01 -9.40
CA TRP A 163 -5.01 5.85 -10.29
C TRP A 163 -4.62 4.37 -10.41
N LEU A 164 -4.50 3.64 -9.30
CA LEU A 164 -4.21 2.20 -9.33
C LEU A 164 -5.24 1.43 -10.15
N LYS A 165 -6.54 1.71 -9.97
CA LYS A 165 -7.62 1.09 -10.76
C LYS A 165 -7.50 1.38 -12.25
N THR A 166 -7.12 2.60 -12.63
CA THR A 166 -6.96 2.97 -14.05
C THR A 166 -5.73 2.34 -14.70
N GLN A 167 -4.68 2.11 -13.93
CA GLN A 167 -3.42 1.52 -14.42
C GLN A 167 -3.47 0.00 -14.47
N THR A 168 -4.20 -0.63 -13.54
CA THR A 168 -4.27 -2.08 -13.42
C THR A 168 -5.49 -2.62 -14.15
N ALA A 169 -5.33 -3.68 -14.94
CA ALA A 169 -6.44 -4.38 -15.60
C ALA A 169 -7.02 -5.50 -14.71
N ILE A 170 -7.20 -5.23 -13.41
CA ILE A 170 -7.67 -6.23 -12.45
C ILE A 170 -9.13 -6.57 -12.71
N SER A 171 -9.38 -7.86 -12.92
CA SER A 171 -10.72 -8.45 -12.98
C SER A 171 -11.14 -9.01 -11.64
N ALA A 172 -12.41 -9.38 -11.49
CA ALA A 172 -12.92 -10.02 -10.29
C ALA A 172 -12.09 -11.27 -9.92
N THR A 173 -11.64 -11.32 -8.69
CA THR A 173 -10.74 -12.37 -8.20
C THR A 173 -11.48 -13.58 -7.66
N GLY A 174 -12.80 -13.46 -7.47
CA GLY A 174 -13.61 -14.44 -6.75
C GLY A 174 -13.42 -14.39 -5.23
N ASN A 175 -12.52 -13.56 -4.73
CA ASN A 175 -12.43 -13.26 -3.31
C ASN A 175 -13.35 -12.10 -2.95
N TYR A 176 -14.39 -12.41 -2.18
CA TYR A 176 -15.45 -11.46 -1.89
C TYR A 176 -14.94 -10.18 -1.22
N LEU A 177 -14.02 -10.29 -0.26
CA LEU A 177 -13.46 -9.14 0.46
C LEU A 177 -12.66 -8.23 -0.45
N PHE A 178 -11.79 -8.81 -1.29
CA PHE A 178 -11.01 -8.04 -2.26
C PHE A 178 -11.92 -7.37 -3.29
N ASP A 179 -12.84 -8.13 -3.88
CA ASP A 179 -13.71 -7.66 -4.95
C ASP A 179 -14.66 -6.56 -4.45
N GLU A 180 -15.16 -6.67 -3.21
CA GLU A 180 -15.97 -5.62 -2.60
C GLU A 180 -15.16 -4.33 -2.43
N PHE A 181 -13.98 -4.41 -1.84
CA PHE A 181 -13.12 -3.25 -1.66
C PHE A 181 -12.71 -2.63 -2.99
N TRP A 182 -12.21 -3.45 -3.90
CA TRP A 182 -11.64 -2.97 -5.15
C TRP A 182 -12.67 -2.38 -6.12
N PHE A 183 -13.86 -2.98 -6.20
CA PHE A 183 -14.85 -2.58 -7.19
C PHE A 183 -16.03 -1.77 -6.66
N ARG A 184 -16.29 -1.76 -5.37
CA ARG A 184 -17.55 -1.25 -4.84
C ARG A 184 -17.43 -0.26 -3.68
N TYR A 185 -16.30 -0.24 -3.00
CA TYR A 185 -16.18 0.52 -1.76
C TYR A 185 -16.00 2.03 -1.98
N TRP A 186 -15.44 2.43 -3.07
CA TRP A 186 -15.12 3.84 -3.42
C TRP A 186 -16.16 4.45 -4.32
#